data_b050f7afaf74ac3aa483aa9801976ba6
#
_entry.id   b050f7afaf74ac3aa483aa9801976ba6
#
_cell.length_a   1.000
_cell.length_b   1.000
_cell.length_c   1.000
_cell.angle_alpha   90.00
_cell.angle_beta   90.00
_cell.angle_gamma   90.00
#
_symmetry.space_group_name_H-M   'P 1'
#
loop_
_entity.id
_entity.type
_entity.pdbx_description
1 polymer ?
#
loop_
_entity_poly.entity_id
_entity_poly.type
_entity_poly.pdbx_seq_one_letter_code
_entity_poly.pdbx_strand_id
1 'polypeptide(L)'
;MVFIVTALHCEAKPFIERFDLKRDNSVNKFQVFKNEEIVLIVSKTGAINMASACAYIIAKFEADQYDTFIDIGVCGSKDRTFKIGTSVLCNKIIDNITDKDFYPDMIFKHPFKEACLESFAKILDKNDLEKIRGDIVDMEGAAFFQAVSIFMPPHRIYSLKIVSDYLDGTNVTSEKVTELIFEQSDEICSWIQDIEHECAKPKDILDEKDMNYINEIVCNFNLSVSMQHQLRKLAKGYKVRNDNLILALEPFTQIYCKTKYERKMYFEKLVQQLELM
;
A
#
# COMPACT_ATOMS: atom_id res chain seq x y z
N MET A 1 -0.97 -5.66 -5.64
CA MET A 1 -0.50 -4.53 -6.47
C MET A 1 0.46 -3.68 -5.64
N VAL A 2 1.48 -3.08 -6.26
CA VAL A 2 2.40 -2.16 -5.58
C VAL A 2 2.15 -0.73 -6.06
N PHE A 3 2.00 0.19 -5.12
CA PHE A 3 1.85 1.62 -5.36
C PHE A 3 3.13 2.34 -4.99
N ILE A 4 3.80 2.92 -5.98
CA ILE A 4 5.00 3.74 -5.79
C ILE A 4 4.58 5.22 -5.81
N VAL A 5 4.98 5.96 -4.79
CA VAL A 5 4.73 7.40 -4.70
C VAL A 5 6.07 8.12 -4.69
N THR A 6 6.22 9.10 -5.57
CA THR A 6 7.40 9.96 -5.64
C THR A 6 6.98 11.42 -5.59
N ALA A 7 7.83 12.31 -5.07
CA ALA A 7 7.54 13.74 -5.08
C ALA A 7 7.79 14.36 -6.46
N LEU A 8 8.86 13.97 -7.13
CA LEU A 8 9.33 14.56 -8.36
C LEU A 8 9.32 13.58 -9.53
N HIS A 9 9.13 14.09 -10.74
CA HIS A 9 9.20 13.26 -11.96
C HIS A 9 10.61 12.69 -12.19
N CYS A 10 11.66 13.43 -11.82
CA CYS A 10 13.05 12.95 -11.90
C CYS A 10 13.32 11.76 -10.99
N GLU A 11 12.60 11.63 -9.88
CA GLU A 11 12.63 10.45 -9.00
C GLU A 11 11.86 9.27 -9.60
N ALA A 12 10.75 9.56 -10.27
CA ALA A 12 9.90 8.55 -10.90
C ALA A 12 10.52 7.90 -12.14
N LYS A 13 11.29 8.67 -12.91
CA LYS A 13 11.77 8.31 -14.24
C LYS A 13 12.51 6.96 -14.29
N PRO A 14 13.46 6.64 -13.40
CA PRO A 14 14.14 5.34 -13.42
C PRO A 14 13.17 4.15 -13.26
N PHE A 15 12.17 4.27 -12.40
CA PHE A 15 11.18 3.21 -12.18
C PHE A 15 10.19 3.08 -13.34
N ILE A 16 9.80 4.20 -13.97
CA ILE A 16 8.97 4.18 -15.19
C ILE A 16 9.67 3.37 -16.28
N GLU A 17 10.97 3.59 -16.47
CA GLU A 17 11.77 2.88 -17.48
C GLU A 17 11.98 1.41 -17.10
N ARG A 18 12.35 1.10 -15.85
CA ARG A 18 12.66 -0.27 -15.39
C ARG A 18 11.46 -1.20 -15.39
N PHE A 19 10.28 -0.70 -14.99
CA PHE A 19 9.05 -1.48 -14.94
C PHE A 19 8.18 -1.34 -16.21
N ASP A 20 8.68 -0.65 -17.25
CA ASP A 20 7.95 -0.34 -18.51
C ASP A 20 6.56 0.24 -18.26
N LEU A 21 6.45 1.17 -17.29
CA LEU A 21 5.17 1.76 -16.92
C LEU A 21 4.67 2.70 -18.02
N LYS A 22 3.38 2.61 -18.33
CA LYS A 22 2.73 3.48 -19.30
C LYS A 22 1.89 4.56 -18.61
N ARG A 23 1.90 5.76 -19.20
CA ARG A 23 1.09 6.88 -18.72
C ARG A 23 -0.39 6.52 -18.69
N ASP A 24 -1.04 6.69 -17.54
CA ASP A 24 -2.50 6.59 -17.43
C ASP A 24 -3.16 7.93 -17.79
N ASN A 25 -3.65 8.03 -19.02
CA ASN A 25 -4.30 9.23 -19.52
C ASN A 25 -5.71 9.45 -18.96
N SER A 26 -6.27 8.51 -18.21
CA SER A 26 -7.54 8.70 -17.50
C SER A 26 -7.40 9.58 -16.26
N VAL A 27 -6.15 9.84 -15.81
CA VAL A 27 -5.82 10.67 -14.65
C VAL A 27 -5.25 12.02 -15.12
N ASN A 28 -6.01 13.09 -14.83
CA ASN A 28 -5.63 14.45 -15.28
C ASN A 28 -5.02 15.32 -14.16
N LYS A 29 -5.19 14.94 -12.89
CA LYS A 29 -4.75 15.75 -11.73
C LYS A 29 -3.31 15.48 -11.33
N PHE A 30 -2.88 14.24 -11.47
CA PHE A 30 -1.52 13.78 -11.17
C PHE A 30 -0.89 13.10 -12.39
N GLN A 31 0.41 12.96 -12.37
CA GLN A 31 1.10 12.11 -13.30
C GLN A 31 1.06 10.69 -12.73
N VAL A 32 0.32 9.79 -13.39
CA VAL A 32 0.23 8.39 -13.02
C VAL A 32 0.75 7.54 -14.17
N PHE A 33 1.57 6.55 -13.83
CA PHE A 33 2.12 5.57 -14.74
C PHE A 33 1.85 4.18 -14.18
N LYS A 34 1.54 3.20 -15.03
CA LYS A 34 1.16 1.86 -14.54
C LYS A 34 1.44 0.75 -15.53
N ASN A 35 1.50 -0.47 -15.00
CA ASN A 35 1.33 -1.73 -15.70
C ASN A 35 0.27 -2.58 -14.96
N GLU A 36 0.30 -3.90 -15.09
CA GLU A 36 -0.66 -4.80 -14.43
C GLU A 36 -0.42 -4.96 -12.93
N GLU A 37 0.82 -4.75 -12.45
CA GLU A 37 1.28 -5.05 -11.08
C GLU A 37 1.61 -3.79 -10.28
N ILE A 38 2.05 -2.72 -10.98
CA ILE A 38 2.60 -1.52 -10.37
C ILE A 38 1.84 -0.28 -10.84
N VAL A 39 1.54 0.60 -9.89
CA VAL A 39 1.02 1.95 -10.14
C VAL A 39 1.97 2.97 -9.51
N LEU A 40 2.51 3.89 -10.30
CA LEU A 40 3.38 4.96 -9.85
C LEU A 40 2.69 6.31 -10.01
N ILE A 41 2.71 7.13 -8.96
CA ILE A 41 2.17 8.49 -8.95
C ILE A 41 3.23 9.51 -8.55
N VAL A 42 3.25 10.65 -9.25
CA VAL A 42 4.08 11.81 -8.90
C VAL A 42 3.20 12.82 -8.16
N SER A 43 3.47 13.03 -6.86
CA SER A 43 2.65 13.86 -5.97
C SER A 43 2.91 15.35 -6.11
N LYS A 44 4.11 15.78 -6.48
CA LYS A 44 4.78 17.06 -6.25
C LYS A 44 5.28 17.18 -4.79
N THR A 45 6.19 18.13 -4.57
CA THR A 45 6.80 18.37 -3.25
C THR A 45 5.81 18.88 -2.22
N GLY A 46 6.05 18.50 -0.97
CA GLY A 46 5.34 18.97 0.23
C GLY A 46 4.23 18.07 0.72
N ALA A 47 4.02 18.12 2.03
CA ALA A 47 3.13 17.23 2.79
C ALA A 47 1.69 17.16 2.24
N ILE A 48 1.12 18.31 1.87
CA ILE A 48 -0.28 18.37 1.38
C ILE A 48 -0.42 17.68 0.02
N ASN A 49 0.55 17.89 -0.89
CA ASN A 49 0.55 17.26 -2.20
C ASN A 49 0.71 15.74 -2.07
N MET A 50 1.64 15.31 -1.22
CA MET A 50 1.88 13.90 -0.94
C MET A 50 0.63 13.22 -0.38
N ALA A 51 0.03 13.75 0.68
CA ALA A 51 -1.19 13.19 1.28
C ALA A 51 -2.36 13.15 0.29
N SER A 52 -2.53 14.22 -0.52
CA SER A 52 -3.57 14.28 -1.55
C SER A 52 -3.37 13.23 -2.65
N ALA A 53 -2.13 13.01 -3.08
CA ALA A 53 -1.80 11.99 -4.08
C ALA A 53 -2.06 10.58 -3.55
N CYS A 54 -1.68 10.29 -2.30
CA CYS A 54 -1.94 9.02 -1.65
C CYS A 54 -3.44 8.73 -1.54
N ALA A 55 -4.22 9.65 -1.00
CA ALA A 55 -5.67 9.49 -0.90
C ALA A 55 -6.34 9.31 -2.26
N TYR A 56 -5.89 10.07 -3.27
CA TYR A 56 -6.41 9.96 -4.62
C TYR A 56 -6.15 8.59 -5.24
N ILE A 57 -4.91 8.07 -5.14
CA ILE A 57 -4.53 6.81 -5.79
C ILE A 57 -5.21 5.62 -5.09
N ILE A 58 -5.35 5.65 -3.76
CA ILE A 58 -6.08 4.66 -2.97
C ILE A 58 -7.53 4.57 -3.45
N ALA A 59 -8.21 5.71 -3.54
CA ALA A 59 -9.61 5.75 -3.97
C ALA A 59 -9.79 5.41 -5.46
N LYS A 60 -8.88 5.86 -6.33
CA LYS A 60 -8.95 5.65 -7.78
C LYS A 60 -8.76 4.20 -8.20
N PHE A 61 -7.88 3.48 -7.52
CA PHE A 61 -7.54 2.09 -7.83
C PHE A 61 -8.16 1.09 -6.84
N GLU A 62 -9.04 1.58 -5.95
CA GLU A 62 -9.73 0.74 -4.95
C GLU A 62 -8.76 -0.12 -4.15
N ALA A 63 -7.62 0.49 -3.76
CA ALA A 63 -6.56 -0.22 -3.05
C ALA A 63 -7.07 -0.84 -1.75
N ASP A 64 -6.63 -2.06 -1.45
CA ASP A 64 -7.06 -2.82 -0.28
C ASP A 64 -5.88 -3.18 0.65
N GLN A 65 -6.17 -3.79 1.78
CA GLN A 65 -5.21 -4.16 2.83
C GLN A 65 -4.08 -5.11 2.39
N TYR A 66 -4.15 -5.68 1.19
CA TYR A 66 -3.13 -6.56 0.63
C TYR A 66 -2.18 -5.81 -0.32
N ASP A 67 -2.51 -4.58 -0.68
CA ASP A 67 -1.68 -3.76 -1.54
C ASP A 67 -0.52 -3.13 -0.76
N THR A 68 0.59 -2.87 -1.42
CA THR A 68 1.80 -2.30 -0.81
C THR A 68 2.03 -0.89 -1.31
N PHE A 69 2.40 0.01 -0.42
CA PHE A 69 2.71 1.41 -0.72
C PHE A 69 4.16 1.72 -0.39
N ILE A 70 4.87 2.31 -1.34
CA ILE A 70 6.29 2.64 -1.21
C ILE A 70 6.51 4.10 -1.63
N ASP A 71 6.93 4.93 -0.68
CA ASP A 71 7.44 6.28 -0.94
C ASP A 71 8.91 6.19 -1.31
N ILE A 72 9.26 6.61 -2.52
CA ILE A 72 10.64 6.61 -3.02
C ILE A 72 11.03 8.02 -3.42
N GLY A 73 12.12 8.51 -2.87
CA GLY A 73 12.64 9.84 -3.20
C GLY A 73 14.03 10.07 -2.64
N VAL A 74 14.55 11.28 -2.83
CA VAL A 74 15.83 11.68 -2.26
C VAL A 74 15.67 12.28 -0.86
N CYS A 75 16.76 12.29 -0.10
CA CYS A 75 16.84 12.89 1.24
C CYS A 75 18.18 13.55 1.50
N GLY A 76 18.19 14.54 2.39
CA GLY A 76 19.42 15.05 2.97
C GLY A 76 19.87 14.19 4.16
N SER A 77 21.18 13.98 4.34
CA SER A 77 21.73 13.31 5.52
C SER A 77 22.31 14.33 6.52
N LYS A 78 22.00 14.12 7.80
CA LYS A 78 22.50 14.97 8.89
C LYS A 78 24.01 14.95 8.98
N ASP A 79 24.60 13.81 8.72
CA ASP A 79 26.04 13.61 8.77
C ASP A 79 26.53 12.68 7.63
N ARG A 80 27.80 12.29 7.66
CA ARG A 80 28.42 11.43 6.64
C ARG A 80 28.34 9.93 6.93
N THR A 81 27.53 9.51 7.87
CA THR A 81 27.28 8.09 8.17
C THR A 81 26.68 7.38 6.98
N PHE A 82 25.77 8.09 6.27
CA PHE A 82 25.23 7.64 4.99
C PHE A 82 25.89 8.40 3.85
N LYS A 83 26.57 7.70 2.96
CA LYS A 83 27.19 8.32 1.77
C LYS A 83 26.13 8.74 0.76
N ILE A 84 26.42 9.79 -0.01
CA ILE A 84 25.59 10.16 -1.16
C ILE A 84 25.42 8.95 -2.07
N GLY A 85 24.19 8.70 -2.55
CA GLY A 85 23.81 7.53 -3.32
C GLY A 85 23.44 6.29 -2.47
N THR A 86 23.56 6.33 -1.14
CA THR A 86 23.12 5.23 -0.29
C THR A 86 21.60 5.16 -0.24
N SER A 87 21.03 3.98 -0.53
CA SER A 87 19.62 3.67 -0.30
C SER A 87 19.38 3.34 1.18
N VAL A 88 18.37 3.97 1.76
CA VAL A 88 18.02 3.88 3.17
C VAL A 88 16.54 3.58 3.33
N LEU A 89 16.21 2.48 3.99
CA LEU A 89 14.83 2.14 4.35
C LEU A 89 14.53 2.72 5.74
N CYS A 90 13.43 3.49 5.83
CA CYS A 90 13.10 4.20 7.07
C CYS A 90 12.41 3.28 8.07
N ASN A 91 13.04 2.99 9.21
CA ASN A 91 12.47 2.21 10.30
C ASN A 91 11.74 3.06 11.35
N LYS A 92 11.96 4.38 11.30
CA LYS A 92 11.24 5.38 12.09
C LYS A 92 11.02 6.62 11.22
N ILE A 93 9.87 7.26 11.35
CA ILE A 93 9.53 8.50 10.67
C ILE A 93 9.02 9.50 11.70
N ILE A 94 9.62 10.69 11.72
CA ILE A 94 9.27 11.80 12.62
C ILE A 94 8.57 12.88 11.79
N ASP A 95 7.39 13.28 12.20
CA ASP A 95 6.74 14.48 11.68
C ASP A 95 7.15 15.69 12.53
N ASN A 96 8.04 16.51 12.01
CA ASN A 96 8.51 17.71 12.71
C ASN A 96 7.41 18.74 12.96
N ILE A 97 6.33 18.74 12.16
CA ILE A 97 5.24 19.71 12.29
C ILE A 97 4.33 19.36 13.46
N THR A 98 3.97 18.07 13.59
CA THR A 98 3.01 17.61 14.61
C THR A 98 3.67 16.94 15.81
N ASP A 99 4.99 16.78 15.77
CA ASP A 99 5.82 16.10 16.79
C ASP A 99 5.38 14.64 17.05
N LYS A 100 4.94 13.94 15.97
CA LYS A 100 4.52 12.54 16.03
C LYS A 100 5.61 11.65 15.44
N ASP A 101 5.78 10.49 16.08
CA ASP A 101 6.66 9.42 15.62
C ASP A 101 5.83 8.27 15.05
N PHE A 102 6.27 7.73 13.90
CA PHE A 102 5.69 6.58 13.25
C PHE A 102 6.75 5.49 13.09
N TYR A 103 6.30 4.23 13.14
CA TYR A 103 7.17 3.08 13.07
C TYR A 103 6.66 2.12 12.00
N PRO A 104 7.24 2.16 10.78
CA PRO A 104 6.98 1.14 9.76
C PRO A 104 7.39 -0.25 10.26
N ASP A 105 6.61 -1.27 9.90
CA ASP A 105 6.96 -2.64 10.25
C ASP A 105 8.06 -3.17 9.33
N MET A 106 9.22 -3.54 9.90
CA MET A 106 10.40 -4.04 9.18
C MET A 106 10.37 -5.57 9.12
N ILE A 107 9.33 -6.16 8.51
CA ILE A 107 9.11 -7.63 8.54
C ILE A 107 9.89 -8.35 7.44
N PHE A 108 10.03 -7.74 6.28
CA PHE A 108 10.66 -8.36 5.12
C PHE A 108 12.15 -8.07 5.08
N LYS A 109 12.92 -9.05 4.61
CA LYS A 109 14.36 -8.86 4.37
C LYS A 109 14.57 -7.82 3.28
N HIS A 110 15.57 -6.98 3.46
CA HIS A 110 15.97 -5.97 2.49
C HIS A 110 17.49 -5.75 2.53
N PRO A 111 18.11 -5.29 1.43
CA PRO A 111 19.55 -5.05 1.34
C PRO A 111 19.97 -3.66 1.87
N PHE A 112 19.01 -2.78 2.16
CA PHE A 112 19.24 -1.37 2.46
C PHE A 112 19.73 -1.15 3.90
N LYS A 113 20.40 -0.01 4.13
CA LYS A 113 20.61 0.49 5.48
C LYS A 113 19.29 1.00 6.06
N GLU A 114 19.17 0.97 7.38
CA GLU A 114 18.02 1.53 8.09
C GLU A 114 18.39 2.86 8.75
N ALA A 115 17.43 3.79 8.79
CA ALA A 115 17.59 5.08 9.46
C ALA A 115 16.25 5.68 9.90
N CYS A 116 16.38 6.66 10.81
CA CYS A 116 15.27 7.53 11.22
C CYS A 116 15.15 8.70 10.24
N LEU A 117 14.00 8.80 9.57
CA LEU A 117 13.61 9.93 8.72
C LEU A 117 12.91 10.99 9.57
N GLU A 118 13.25 12.27 9.37
CA GLU A 118 12.48 13.39 9.90
C GLU A 118 11.98 14.29 8.77
N SER A 119 10.66 14.47 8.66
CA SER A 119 10.05 15.27 7.60
C SER A 119 9.78 16.70 8.06
N PHE A 120 10.21 17.66 7.25
CA PHE A 120 10.08 19.10 7.52
C PHE A 120 9.21 19.79 6.48
N ALA A 121 8.57 20.91 6.88
CA ALA A 121 7.76 21.72 5.95
C ALA A 121 8.59 22.58 4.99
N LYS A 122 9.91 22.67 5.16
CA LYS A 122 10.83 23.50 4.38
C LYS A 122 12.15 22.79 4.15
N ILE A 123 12.89 23.25 3.15
CA ILE A 123 14.26 22.84 2.91
C ILE A 123 15.13 23.29 4.11
N LEU A 124 15.97 22.39 4.57
CA LEU A 124 16.92 22.64 5.66
C LEU A 124 18.33 22.91 5.13
N ASP A 125 19.12 23.62 5.94
CA ASP A 125 20.53 23.85 5.68
C ASP A 125 21.41 23.55 6.95
N LYS A 126 22.69 23.85 6.86
CA LYS A 126 23.65 23.63 7.97
C LYS A 126 23.29 24.31 9.29
N ASN A 127 22.52 25.40 9.24
CA ASN A 127 22.12 26.13 10.44
C ASN A 127 20.99 25.40 11.19
N ASP A 128 20.33 24.44 10.53
CA ASP A 128 19.24 23.68 11.13
C ASP A 128 19.69 22.34 11.74
N LEU A 129 20.95 21.91 11.58
CA LEU A 129 21.45 20.60 11.98
C LEU A 129 21.20 20.24 13.46
N GLU A 130 21.31 21.22 14.37
CA GLU A 130 21.07 20.98 15.81
C GLU A 130 19.60 20.69 16.13
N LYS A 131 18.67 21.05 15.25
CA LYS A 131 17.23 20.85 15.43
C LYS A 131 16.76 19.50 14.92
N ILE A 132 17.60 18.81 14.13
CA ILE A 132 17.26 17.54 13.49
C ILE A 132 17.44 16.41 14.49
N ARG A 133 16.38 15.64 14.74
CA ARG A 133 16.38 14.43 15.56
C ARG A 133 16.64 13.16 14.73
N GLY A 134 16.21 13.17 13.47
CA GLY A 134 16.43 12.09 12.52
C GLY A 134 17.87 11.97 12.04
N ASP A 135 18.18 10.89 11.36
CA ASP A 135 19.45 10.65 10.67
C ASP A 135 19.45 11.27 9.28
N ILE A 136 18.29 11.21 8.63
CA ILE A 136 18.00 11.75 7.30
C ILE A 136 16.76 12.63 7.32
N VAL A 137 16.64 13.55 6.35
CA VAL A 137 15.53 14.50 6.28
C VAL A 137 14.93 14.57 4.90
N ASP A 138 13.60 14.78 4.86
CA ASP A 138 12.84 15.05 3.66
C ASP A 138 11.68 16.05 3.93
N MET A 139 10.74 16.16 3.00
CA MET A 139 9.57 17.04 3.13
C MET A 139 8.22 16.29 3.00
N GLU A 140 8.21 15.01 2.77
CA GLU A 140 7.01 14.25 2.36
C GLU A 140 6.75 12.97 3.15
N GLY A 141 7.78 12.27 3.65
CA GLY A 141 7.68 10.91 4.19
C GLY A 141 6.69 10.76 5.35
N ALA A 142 6.62 11.75 6.26
CA ALA A 142 5.65 11.72 7.35
C ALA A 142 4.20 11.87 6.84
N ALA A 143 3.97 12.74 5.85
CA ALA A 143 2.66 12.92 5.26
C ALA A 143 2.22 11.70 4.45
N PHE A 144 3.16 11.05 3.74
CA PHE A 144 2.95 9.79 3.07
C PHE A 144 2.48 8.73 4.07
N PHE A 145 3.28 8.48 5.12
CA PHE A 145 2.98 7.44 6.10
C PHE A 145 1.64 7.69 6.81
N GLN A 146 1.38 8.92 7.24
CA GLN A 146 0.12 9.29 7.88
C GLN A 146 -1.10 9.06 6.97
N ALA A 147 -1.01 9.49 5.72
CA ALA A 147 -2.13 9.35 4.78
C ALA A 147 -2.42 7.89 4.45
N VAL A 148 -1.39 7.08 4.20
CA VAL A 148 -1.54 5.68 3.80
C VAL A 148 -1.94 4.80 4.99
N SER A 149 -1.44 5.05 6.20
CA SER A 149 -1.76 4.26 7.40
C SER A 149 -3.22 4.36 7.86
N ILE A 150 -4.00 5.32 7.34
CA ILE A 150 -5.45 5.36 7.54
C ILE A 150 -6.15 4.16 6.87
N PHE A 151 -5.58 3.66 5.77
CA PHE A 151 -6.19 2.66 4.90
C PHE A 151 -5.45 1.33 4.89
N MET A 152 -4.12 1.36 5.08
CA MET A 152 -3.24 0.21 4.94
C MET A 152 -2.60 -0.17 6.29
N PRO A 153 -2.35 -1.46 6.55
CA PRO A 153 -1.62 -1.88 7.74
C PRO A 153 -0.14 -1.50 7.64
N PRO A 154 0.56 -1.24 8.76
CA PRO A 154 1.94 -0.73 8.79
C PRO A 154 2.96 -1.59 8.02
N HIS A 155 2.76 -2.91 7.96
CA HIS A 155 3.64 -3.84 7.22
C HIS A 155 3.46 -3.79 5.68
N ARG A 156 2.63 -2.88 5.19
CA ARG A 156 2.42 -2.61 3.77
C ARG A 156 2.86 -1.21 3.36
N ILE A 157 3.55 -0.49 4.26
CA ILE A 157 3.92 0.91 4.04
C ILE A 157 5.42 1.04 4.24
N TYR A 158 6.14 1.47 3.20
CA TYR A 158 7.58 1.62 3.21
C TYR A 158 7.99 3.01 2.73
N SER A 159 9.00 3.59 3.35
CA SER A 159 9.67 4.80 2.86
C SER A 159 11.13 4.46 2.58
N LEU A 160 11.53 4.51 1.32
CA LEU A 160 12.88 4.27 0.84
C LEU A 160 13.46 5.58 0.30
N LYS A 161 14.56 6.01 0.88
CA LYS A 161 15.20 7.27 0.51
C LYS A 161 16.62 7.06 0.00
N ILE A 162 17.03 7.87 -0.95
CA ILE A 162 18.40 7.88 -1.48
C ILE A 162 19.06 9.18 -1.03
N VAL A 163 20.20 9.08 -0.38
CA VAL A 163 20.92 10.27 0.12
C VAL A 163 21.44 11.09 -1.05
N SER A 164 21.02 12.34 -1.15
CA SER A 164 21.40 13.27 -2.23
C SER A 164 22.46 14.30 -1.79
N ASP A 165 22.45 14.71 -0.55
CA ASP A 165 23.29 15.77 -0.01
C ASP A 165 23.47 15.68 1.51
N TYR A 166 24.31 16.59 2.06
CA TYR A 166 24.57 16.69 3.49
C TYR A 166 24.05 18.00 4.09
N LEU A 167 22.94 18.53 3.58
CA LEU A 167 22.34 19.79 4.01
C LEU A 167 23.33 20.96 3.91
N ASP A 168 24.24 20.90 2.96
CA ASP A 168 25.35 21.86 2.84
C ASP A 168 25.08 23.00 1.84
N GLY A 169 23.83 23.14 1.43
CA GLY A 169 23.39 24.16 0.47
C GLY A 169 23.77 23.82 -0.97
N THR A 170 24.26 22.63 -1.24
CA THR A 170 24.52 22.14 -2.61
C THR A 170 23.17 22.03 -3.32
N ASN A 171 23.01 22.72 -4.44
CA ASN A 171 21.83 22.57 -5.28
C ASN A 171 21.86 21.20 -5.95
N VAL A 172 20.98 20.30 -5.54
CA VAL A 172 20.79 18.99 -6.19
C VAL A 172 19.91 19.21 -7.41
N THR A 173 20.49 19.00 -8.61
CA THR A 173 19.73 19.18 -9.87
C THR A 173 18.86 17.96 -10.18
N SER A 174 17.82 18.13 -11.01
CA SER A 174 16.96 17.03 -11.43
C SER A 174 17.72 15.91 -12.13
N GLU A 175 18.76 16.25 -12.89
CA GLU A 175 19.63 15.28 -13.56
C GLU A 175 20.40 14.45 -12.55
N LYS A 176 20.95 15.10 -11.50
CA LYS A 176 21.68 14.40 -10.43
C LYS A 176 20.75 13.49 -9.61
N VAL A 177 19.53 13.94 -9.31
CA VAL A 177 18.52 13.09 -8.66
C VAL A 177 18.24 11.84 -9.49
N THR A 178 17.98 12.02 -10.80
CA THR A 178 17.72 10.88 -11.71
C THR A 178 18.90 9.92 -11.75
N GLU A 179 20.14 10.42 -11.82
CA GLU A 179 21.37 9.60 -11.84
C GLU A 179 21.50 8.78 -10.55
N LEU A 180 21.36 9.40 -9.37
CA LEU A 180 21.47 8.74 -8.07
C LEU A 180 20.42 7.62 -7.91
N ILE A 181 19.18 7.88 -8.29
CA ILE A 181 18.12 6.87 -8.22
C ILE A 181 18.35 5.77 -9.26
N PHE A 182 18.79 6.12 -10.45
CA PHE A 182 19.06 5.14 -11.51
C PHE A 182 20.16 4.14 -11.10
N GLU A 183 21.23 4.61 -10.43
CA GLU A 183 22.30 3.75 -9.91
C GLU A 183 21.78 2.72 -8.89
N GLN A 184 20.72 3.03 -8.14
CA GLN A 184 20.14 2.15 -7.13
C GLN A 184 18.90 1.38 -7.63
N SER A 185 18.42 1.70 -8.82
CA SER A 185 17.11 1.22 -9.28
C SER A 185 17.04 -0.29 -9.48
N ASP A 186 18.14 -0.96 -9.86
CA ASP A 186 18.14 -2.42 -10.05
C ASP A 186 17.89 -3.16 -8.73
N GLU A 187 18.59 -2.78 -7.67
CA GLU A 187 18.42 -3.37 -6.34
C GLU A 187 17.05 -3.05 -5.76
N ILE A 188 16.56 -1.82 -5.93
CA ILE A 188 15.25 -1.38 -5.47
C ILE A 188 14.13 -2.13 -6.23
N CYS A 189 14.23 -2.26 -7.54
CA CYS A 189 13.24 -2.99 -8.35
C CYS A 189 13.19 -4.48 -7.98
N SER A 190 14.34 -5.12 -7.75
CA SER A 190 14.38 -6.51 -7.29
C SER A 190 13.67 -6.67 -5.93
N TRP A 191 13.95 -5.77 -4.98
CA TRP A 191 13.29 -5.79 -3.68
C TRP A 191 11.77 -5.54 -3.76
N ILE A 192 11.31 -4.65 -4.65
CA ILE A 192 9.87 -4.42 -4.88
C ILE A 192 9.20 -5.69 -5.41
N GLN A 193 9.84 -6.40 -6.34
CA GLN A 193 9.33 -7.67 -6.89
C GLN A 193 9.28 -8.77 -5.83
N ASP A 194 10.30 -8.85 -4.95
CA ASP A 194 10.32 -9.81 -3.84
C ASP A 194 9.14 -9.54 -2.86
N ILE A 195 8.91 -8.27 -2.49
CA ILE A 195 7.76 -7.89 -1.65
C ILE A 195 6.44 -8.26 -2.33
N GLU A 196 6.29 -7.98 -3.61
CA GLU A 196 5.06 -8.30 -4.33
C GLU A 196 4.78 -9.80 -4.29
N HIS A 197 5.80 -10.61 -4.55
CA HIS A 197 5.68 -12.06 -4.55
C HIS A 197 5.35 -12.61 -3.14
N GLU A 198 6.03 -12.14 -2.09
CA GLU A 198 5.80 -12.57 -0.71
C GLU A 198 4.48 -12.04 -0.15
N CYS A 199 4.05 -10.88 -0.61
CA CYS A 199 2.83 -10.19 -0.21
C CYS A 199 1.64 -10.49 -1.12
N ALA A 200 1.76 -11.44 -2.03
CA ALA A 200 0.68 -11.79 -2.95
C ALA A 200 -0.64 -12.00 -2.21
N LYS A 201 -1.71 -11.45 -2.76
CA LYS A 201 -3.06 -11.58 -2.20
C LYS A 201 -3.37 -13.06 -2.02
N PRO A 202 -3.74 -13.51 -0.81
CA PRO A 202 -4.13 -14.89 -0.63
C PRO A 202 -5.21 -15.21 -1.67
N LYS A 203 -5.08 -16.34 -2.38
CA LYS A 203 -6.16 -16.79 -3.25
C LYS A 203 -7.45 -16.83 -2.44
N ASP A 204 -8.52 -16.24 -2.98
CA ASP A 204 -9.79 -16.28 -2.26
C ASP A 204 -10.12 -17.75 -1.98
N ILE A 205 -10.41 -18.05 -0.71
CA ILE A 205 -10.77 -19.38 -0.27
C ILE A 205 -12.01 -19.87 -1.02
N LEU A 206 -12.90 -18.94 -1.39
CA LEU A 206 -14.09 -19.22 -2.19
C LEU A 206 -13.75 -19.06 -3.67
N ASP A 207 -13.84 -20.14 -4.42
CA ASP A 207 -13.69 -20.13 -5.87
C ASP A 207 -14.97 -19.65 -6.59
N GLU A 208 -14.91 -19.54 -7.90
CA GLU A 208 -16.02 -19.08 -8.72
C GLU A 208 -17.28 -19.95 -8.58
N LYS A 209 -17.11 -21.26 -8.40
CA LYS A 209 -18.23 -22.19 -8.17
C LYS A 209 -18.90 -21.91 -6.83
N ASP A 210 -18.12 -21.78 -5.77
CA ASP A 210 -18.64 -21.44 -4.44
C ASP A 210 -19.43 -20.14 -4.47
N MET A 211 -18.88 -19.12 -5.14
CA MET A 211 -19.54 -17.82 -5.28
C MET A 211 -20.84 -17.88 -6.06
N ASN A 212 -20.94 -18.76 -7.05
CA ASN A 212 -22.19 -18.98 -7.79
C ASN A 212 -23.29 -19.54 -6.88
N TYR A 213 -23.00 -20.58 -6.08
CA TYR A 213 -23.94 -21.12 -5.10
C TYR A 213 -24.34 -20.10 -4.03
N ILE A 214 -23.37 -19.34 -3.51
CA ILE A 214 -23.64 -18.28 -2.53
C ILE A 214 -24.54 -17.21 -3.13
N ASN A 215 -24.27 -16.74 -4.35
CA ASN A 215 -25.06 -15.70 -5.01
C ASN A 215 -26.48 -16.19 -5.34
N GLU A 216 -26.65 -17.46 -5.70
CA GLU A 216 -27.97 -18.08 -5.90
C GLU A 216 -28.79 -18.05 -4.59
N ILE A 217 -28.20 -18.46 -3.48
CA ILE A 217 -28.84 -18.38 -2.14
C ILE A 217 -29.15 -16.93 -1.76
N VAL A 218 -28.23 -15.99 -1.99
CA VAL A 218 -28.44 -14.56 -1.75
C VAL A 218 -29.68 -14.05 -2.46
N CYS A 219 -29.83 -14.40 -3.74
CA CYS A 219 -30.98 -14.02 -4.56
C CYS A 219 -32.26 -14.70 -4.08
N ASN A 220 -32.25 -16.03 -3.90
CA ASN A 220 -33.42 -16.83 -3.59
C ASN A 220 -33.97 -16.55 -2.18
N PHE A 221 -33.11 -16.25 -1.23
CA PHE A 221 -33.50 -15.82 0.12
C PHE A 221 -33.78 -14.32 0.22
N ASN A 222 -33.42 -13.53 -0.79
CA ASN A 222 -33.46 -12.06 -0.76
C ASN A 222 -32.73 -11.50 0.47
N LEU A 223 -31.45 -11.93 0.67
CA LEU A 223 -30.66 -11.61 1.85
C LEU A 223 -30.29 -10.12 1.91
N SER A 224 -30.37 -9.54 3.10
CA SER A 224 -29.83 -8.19 3.37
C SER A 224 -28.30 -8.16 3.26
N VAL A 225 -27.73 -6.98 3.03
CA VAL A 225 -26.27 -6.80 2.91
C VAL A 225 -25.51 -7.41 4.12
N SER A 226 -26.02 -7.19 5.35
CA SER A 226 -25.44 -7.78 6.56
C SER A 226 -25.45 -9.32 6.53
N MET A 227 -26.58 -9.93 6.11
CA MET A 227 -26.67 -11.40 6.00
C MET A 227 -25.76 -11.95 4.90
N GLN A 228 -25.57 -11.24 3.79
CA GLN A 228 -24.65 -11.62 2.72
C GLN A 228 -23.20 -11.63 3.23
N HIS A 229 -22.78 -10.60 3.98
CA HIS A 229 -21.46 -10.58 4.61
C HIS A 229 -21.26 -11.73 5.60
N GLN A 230 -22.27 -12.00 6.42
CA GLN A 230 -22.24 -13.12 7.37
C GLN A 230 -22.11 -14.46 6.64
N LEU A 231 -22.92 -14.69 5.58
CA LEU A 231 -22.88 -15.92 4.78
C LEU A 231 -21.48 -16.14 4.17
N ARG A 232 -20.91 -15.12 3.53
CA ARG A 232 -19.57 -15.21 2.94
C ARG A 232 -18.51 -15.54 3.98
N LYS A 233 -18.57 -14.89 5.17
CA LYS A 233 -17.65 -15.18 6.28
C LYS A 233 -17.76 -16.62 6.75
N LEU A 234 -18.98 -17.13 6.93
CA LEU A 234 -19.23 -18.51 7.37
C LEU A 234 -18.81 -19.53 6.31
N ALA A 235 -19.10 -19.26 5.03
CA ALA A 235 -18.69 -20.11 3.91
C ALA A 235 -17.15 -20.22 3.81
N LYS A 236 -16.43 -19.10 3.96
CA LYS A 236 -14.96 -19.13 4.06
C LYS A 236 -14.48 -19.99 5.22
N GLY A 237 -15.03 -19.77 6.42
CA GLY A 237 -14.69 -20.56 7.60
C GLY A 237 -15.01 -22.04 7.45
N TYR A 238 -16.13 -22.39 6.81
CA TYR A 238 -16.50 -23.79 6.53
C TYR A 238 -15.52 -24.42 5.53
N LYS A 239 -15.21 -23.74 4.41
CA LYS A 239 -14.29 -24.26 3.38
C LYS A 239 -12.87 -24.48 3.89
N VAL A 240 -12.41 -23.69 4.86
CA VAL A 240 -11.10 -23.92 5.52
C VAL A 240 -11.11 -25.19 6.37
N ARG A 241 -12.24 -25.55 6.98
CA ARG A 241 -12.37 -26.75 7.82
C ARG A 241 -12.78 -28.00 7.02
N ASN A 242 -13.53 -27.82 5.93
CA ASN A 242 -14.13 -28.88 5.13
C ASN A 242 -14.09 -28.54 3.64
N ASP A 243 -13.50 -29.41 2.82
CA ASP A 243 -13.39 -29.17 1.36
C ASP A 243 -14.74 -29.21 0.60
N ASN A 244 -15.84 -29.60 1.25
CA ASN A 244 -17.12 -29.87 0.62
C ASN A 244 -18.18 -28.76 0.83
N LEU A 245 -17.80 -27.48 0.69
CA LEU A 245 -18.72 -26.34 0.87
C LEU A 245 -19.97 -26.46 -0.02
N ILE A 246 -19.82 -26.86 -1.28
CA ILE A 246 -20.95 -26.99 -2.23
C ILE A 246 -22.00 -27.94 -1.71
N LEU A 247 -21.64 -29.11 -1.18
CA LEU A 247 -22.59 -30.07 -0.60
C LEU A 247 -23.37 -29.48 0.59
N ALA A 248 -22.75 -28.58 1.34
CA ALA A 248 -23.43 -27.90 2.45
C ALA A 248 -24.39 -26.79 1.98
N LEU A 249 -24.10 -26.15 0.85
CA LEU A 249 -24.92 -25.07 0.28
C LEU A 249 -26.05 -25.57 -0.62
N GLU A 250 -25.83 -26.65 -1.37
CA GLU A 250 -26.73 -27.20 -2.36
C GLU A 250 -28.19 -27.37 -1.88
N PRO A 251 -28.49 -27.88 -0.67
CA PRO A 251 -29.86 -28.03 -0.18
C PRO A 251 -30.62 -26.70 -0.06
N PHE A 252 -29.91 -25.57 -0.02
CA PHE A 252 -30.50 -24.24 0.17
C PHE A 252 -30.72 -23.49 -1.14
N THR A 253 -30.10 -23.89 -2.24
CA THR A 253 -30.24 -23.19 -3.53
C THR A 253 -31.65 -23.25 -4.11
N GLN A 254 -32.38 -24.32 -3.83
CA GLN A 254 -33.76 -24.51 -4.36
C GLN A 254 -34.84 -23.88 -3.47
N ILE A 255 -34.47 -23.15 -2.39
CA ILE A 255 -35.43 -22.57 -1.44
C ILE A 255 -35.65 -21.10 -1.77
N TYR A 256 -36.88 -20.71 -2.04
CA TYR A 256 -37.29 -19.34 -2.37
C TYR A 256 -38.06 -18.72 -1.20
N CYS A 257 -37.47 -17.72 -0.55
CA CYS A 257 -38.11 -17.04 0.57
C CYS A 257 -38.99 -15.86 0.11
N LYS A 258 -40.31 -15.92 0.38
CA LYS A 258 -41.26 -14.87 0.07
C LYS A 258 -41.46 -13.87 1.20
N THR A 259 -41.21 -14.28 2.43
CA THR A 259 -41.45 -13.47 3.63
C THR A 259 -40.16 -13.23 4.44
N LYS A 260 -40.16 -12.18 5.27
CA LYS A 260 -39.05 -11.92 6.21
C LYS A 260 -38.86 -13.06 7.22
N TYR A 261 -39.96 -13.73 7.60
CA TYR A 261 -39.94 -14.84 8.54
C TYR A 261 -39.24 -16.06 7.93
N GLU A 262 -39.65 -16.47 6.70
CA GLU A 262 -39.01 -17.58 5.98
C GLU A 262 -37.51 -17.33 5.77
N ARG A 263 -37.15 -16.12 5.32
CA ARG A 263 -35.75 -15.72 5.17
C ARG A 263 -34.95 -15.92 6.46
N LYS A 264 -35.46 -15.43 7.60
CA LYS A 264 -34.77 -15.56 8.88
C LYS A 264 -34.63 -17.03 9.27
N MET A 265 -35.70 -17.79 9.20
CA MET A 265 -35.74 -19.22 9.54
C MET A 265 -34.75 -20.05 8.70
N TYR A 266 -34.76 -19.87 7.36
CA TYR A 266 -33.86 -20.63 6.49
C TYR A 266 -32.41 -20.15 6.59
N PHE A 267 -32.20 -18.87 6.83
CA PHE A 267 -30.85 -18.35 7.06
C PHE A 267 -30.26 -18.88 8.35
N GLU A 268 -31.03 -18.98 9.44
CA GLU A 268 -30.59 -19.60 10.69
C GLU A 268 -30.21 -21.07 10.52
N LYS A 269 -30.97 -21.83 9.73
CA LYS A 269 -30.63 -23.22 9.38
C LYS A 269 -29.32 -23.31 8.58
N LEU A 270 -29.13 -22.43 7.61
CA LEU A 270 -27.89 -22.35 6.82
C LEU A 270 -26.69 -22.01 7.71
N VAL A 271 -26.84 -21.04 8.64
CA VAL A 271 -25.82 -20.69 9.62
C VAL A 271 -25.44 -21.91 10.46
N GLN A 272 -26.42 -22.61 11.03
CA GLN A 272 -26.19 -23.83 11.79
C GLN A 272 -25.45 -24.90 10.98
N GLN A 273 -25.84 -25.11 9.72
CA GLN A 273 -25.15 -26.06 8.81
C GLN A 273 -23.67 -25.70 8.61
N LEU A 274 -23.37 -24.41 8.50
CA LEU A 274 -21.99 -23.95 8.25
C LEU A 274 -21.15 -23.83 9.56
N GLU A 275 -21.78 -23.79 10.74
CA GLU A 275 -21.11 -23.71 12.04
C GLU A 275 -20.87 -25.09 12.68
N LEU A 276 -21.71 -26.10 12.37
CA LEU A 276 -21.81 -27.38 13.09
C LEU A 276 -20.75 -28.43 12.71
N MET A 277 -19.71 -28.12 11.91
CA MET A 277 -18.60 -29.05 11.63
C MET A 277 -17.26 -28.31 11.79
#